data_c2b7c8dbe62c3c227ebecc98859141b8
#
_entry.id   c2b7c8dbe62c3c227ebecc98859141b8
#
_cell.length_a   1.000
_cell.length_b   1.000
_cell.length_c   1.000
_cell.angle_alpha   90.00
_cell.angle_beta   90.00
_cell.angle_gamma   90.00
#
_symmetry.space_group_name_H-M   'P 1'
#
loop_
_entity.id
_entity.type
_entity.pdbx_description
1 polymer ?
#
loop_
_entity_poly.entity_id
_entity_poly.type
_entity_poly.pdbx_seq_one_letter_code
_entity_poly.pdbx_strand_id
1 'polypeptide(L)'
;MGNRGCLHGPDRRLGPSRWRSKLWICCVLAWRDVRRDPMPAGRWTALFFLDEATALAAGHRPCAYCRRADFLSYAEAWRRAGGLAQRPRASEMDARLHAERVDPRTRRQRTRPAPASQLPDGVMIRHGGVTGLLADGRLLPWSFAGYGAPAGLPPGALAELLTPPASVAAIAAGYRPLLHPSATQDAESIPDAEQRGPGT
;
A
#
# COMPACT_ATOMS: atom_id res chain seq x y z
N MET A 1 -3.90 3.26 -8.08
CA MET A 1 -3.99 2.13 -9.04
C MET A 1 -2.61 1.51 -9.23
N GLY A 2 -2.48 0.20 -9.06
CA GLY A 2 -1.21 -0.51 -9.12
C GLY A 2 -0.97 -1.24 -10.43
N ASN A 3 0.30 -1.58 -10.67
CA ASN A 3 0.75 -2.32 -11.86
C ASN A 3 1.89 -3.28 -11.47
N ARG A 4 1.78 -4.53 -11.89
CA ARG A 4 2.79 -5.60 -11.74
C ARG A 4 3.08 -6.31 -13.06
N GLY A 5 2.70 -5.70 -14.18
CA GLY A 5 2.71 -6.28 -15.52
C GLY A 5 1.35 -6.87 -15.93
N CYS A 6 1.31 -7.60 -17.03
CA CYS A 6 0.10 -8.25 -17.52
C CYS A 6 -0.17 -9.55 -16.75
N LEU A 7 -1.25 -9.57 -15.95
CA LEU A 7 -1.64 -10.69 -15.09
C LEU A 7 -2.90 -11.40 -15.58
N HIS A 8 -3.56 -10.88 -16.63
CA HIS A 8 -4.79 -11.42 -17.20
C HIS A 8 -4.57 -12.01 -18.58
N GLY A 9 -5.46 -12.94 -18.96
CA GLY A 9 -5.52 -13.49 -20.30
C GLY A 9 -6.39 -12.66 -21.26
N PRO A 10 -6.53 -13.12 -22.52
CA PRO A 10 -7.41 -12.48 -23.50
C PRO A 10 -8.88 -12.43 -23.07
N ASP A 11 -9.29 -13.34 -22.21
CA ASP A 11 -10.62 -13.46 -21.61
C ASP A 11 -10.85 -12.50 -20.43
N ARG A 12 -9.87 -11.61 -20.16
CA ARG A 12 -9.86 -10.66 -19.02
C ARG A 12 -9.92 -11.33 -17.64
N ARG A 13 -9.59 -12.60 -17.53
CA ARG A 13 -9.47 -13.32 -16.26
C ARG A 13 -8.03 -13.30 -15.78
N LEU A 14 -7.85 -13.17 -14.47
CA LEU A 14 -6.54 -13.25 -13.85
C LEU A 14 -5.96 -14.65 -14.00
N GLY A 15 -4.74 -14.74 -14.51
CA GLY A 15 -3.96 -15.96 -14.56
C GLY A 15 -3.30 -16.30 -13.20
N PRO A 16 -2.54 -17.40 -13.13
CA PRO A 16 -1.88 -17.84 -11.90
C PRO A 16 -0.68 -16.96 -11.50
N SER A 17 -0.21 -16.10 -12.39
CA SER A 17 0.95 -15.24 -12.14
C SER A 17 0.59 -14.10 -11.20
N ARG A 18 1.37 -13.92 -10.14
CA ARG A 18 1.20 -12.82 -9.21
C ARG A 18 1.93 -11.55 -9.63
N TRP A 19 2.87 -11.65 -10.56
CA TRP A 19 3.59 -10.55 -11.20
C TRP A 19 4.24 -11.03 -12.51
N ARG A 20 4.47 -10.09 -13.42
CA ARG A 20 5.23 -10.27 -14.66
C ARG A 20 6.39 -9.29 -14.77
N SER A 21 6.47 -8.35 -13.84
CA SER A 21 7.52 -7.35 -13.75
C SER A 21 7.92 -7.14 -12.28
N LYS A 22 9.15 -6.74 -12.02
CA LYS A 22 9.60 -6.26 -10.72
C LYS A 22 9.24 -4.78 -10.49
N LEU A 23 8.80 -4.06 -11.51
CA LEU A 23 8.38 -2.67 -11.46
C LEU A 23 6.94 -2.59 -10.90
N TRP A 24 6.83 -2.63 -9.58
CA TRP A 24 5.52 -2.52 -8.93
C TRP A 24 5.29 -1.06 -8.56
N ILE A 25 4.49 -0.39 -9.37
CA ILE A 25 4.23 1.06 -9.26
C ILE A 25 2.79 1.34 -8.87
N CYS A 26 2.57 2.42 -8.11
CA CYS A 26 1.27 2.97 -7.78
C CYS A 26 1.07 4.27 -8.56
N CYS A 27 0.09 4.25 -9.47
CA CYS A 27 -0.31 5.36 -10.32
C CYS A 27 -1.53 6.11 -9.76
N VAL A 28 -1.79 7.31 -10.26
CA VAL A 28 -3.08 8.00 -10.06
C VAL A 28 -4.20 7.27 -10.80
N LEU A 29 -5.44 7.45 -10.38
CA LEU A 29 -6.62 6.89 -11.05
C LEU A 29 -6.90 7.61 -12.38
N ALA A 30 -6.89 8.93 -12.36
CA ALA A 30 -7.03 9.78 -13.52
C ALA A 30 -5.70 10.47 -13.86
N TRP A 31 -5.30 10.46 -15.12
CA TRP A 31 -4.10 11.13 -15.61
C TRP A 31 -4.40 11.76 -16.96
N ARG A 32 -4.45 13.11 -16.98
CA ARG A 32 -4.92 13.86 -18.13
C ARG A 32 -6.31 13.32 -18.55
N ASP A 33 -6.74 13.45 -19.76
CA ASP A 33 -8.04 12.95 -20.24
C ASP A 33 -8.00 11.49 -20.72
N VAL A 34 -7.01 10.72 -20.24
CA VAL A 34 -6.82 9.32 -20.69
C VAL A 34 -7.75 8.40 -19.91
N ARG A 35 -8.78 7.89 -20.56
CA ARG A 35 -9.55 6.73 -20.07
C ARG A 35 -8.71 5.48 -20.21
N ARG A 36 -8.56 4.75 -19.11
CA ARG A 36 -7.78 3.51 -19.08
C ARG A 36 -8.70 2.31 -18.89
N ASP A 37 -8.62 1.36 -19.83
CA ASP A 37 -9.20 0.04 -19.63
C ASP A 37 -8.41 -0.66 -18.50
N PRO A 38 -9.06 -1.22 -17.46
CA PRO A 38 -8.39 -1.95 -16.39
C PRO A 38 -7.62 -3.19 -16.86
N MET A 39 -8.07 -3.83 -17.93
CA MET A 39 -7.46 -5.05 -18.47
C MET A 39 -7.37 -5.00 -20.01
N PRO A 40 -6.58 -4.08 -20.57
CA PRO A 40 -6.45 -3.96 -22.02
C PRO A 40 -5.64 -5.14 -22.58
N ALA A 41 -6.05 -5.67 -23.72
CA ALA A 41 -5.40 -6.83 -24.33
C ALA A 41 -3.88 -6.62 -24.49
N GLY A 42 -3.09 -7.60 -24.03
CA GLY A 42 -1.64 -7.60 -24.14
C GLY A 42 -0.90 -6.51 -23.34
N ARG A 43 -1.60 -5.80 -22.47
CA ARG A 43 -1.02 -4.73 -21.62
C ARG A 43 -1.09 -5.11 -20.13
N TRP A 44 -0.66 -4.20 -19.28
CA TRP A 44 -0.65 -4.41 -17.83
C TRP A 44 -2.06 -4.46 -17.22
N THR A 45 -2.19 -5.22 -16.15
CA THR A 45 -3.43 -5.35 -15.37
C THR A 45 -3.50 -4.27 -14.31
N ALA A 46 -4.58 -3.50 -14.24
CA ALA A 46 -4.81 -2.56 -13.16
C ALA A 46 -5.15 -3.31 -11.86
N LEU A 47 -4.46 -2.93 -10.78
CA LEU A 47 -4.75 -3.35 -9.43
C LEU A 47 -5.23 -2.13 -8.65
N PHE A 48 -6.27 -2.27 -7.84
CA PHE A 48 -6.81 -1.15 -7.08
C PHE A 48 -6.47 -1.33 -5.60
N PHE A 49 -6.13 -0.22 -4.96
CA PHE A 49 -5.85 -0.13 -3.53
C PHE A 49 -6.76 0.93 -2.92
N LEU A 50 -7.11 0.77 -1.66
CA LEU A 50 -7.87 1.77 -0.92
C LEU A 50 -7.12 3.12 -0.97
N ASP A 51 -5.82 3.07 -0.67
CA ASP A 51 -4.94 4.23 -0.60
C ASP A 51 -3.49 3.86 -0.89
N GLU A 52 -2.57 4.79 -0.61
CA GLU A 52 -1.16 4.54 -0.82
C GLU A 52 -0.53 3.68 0.29
N ALA A 53 -1.00 3.74 1.53
CA ALA A 53 -0.49 2.86 2.59
C ALA A 53 -0.72 1.39 2.24
N THR A 54 -1.91 1.05 1.73
CA THR A 54 -2.24 -0.30 1.23
C THR A 54 -1.41 -0.67 0.00
N ALA A 55 -1.13 0.29 -0.90
CA ALA A 55 -0.25 0.07 -2.05
C ALA A 55 1.21 -0.21 -1.62
N LEU A 56 1.74 0.57 -0.67
CA LEU A 56 3.08 0.35 -0.10
C LEU A 56 3.18 -1.00 0.61
N ALA A 57 2.17 -1.39 1.40
CA ALA A 57 2.11 -2.71 2.04
C ALA A 57 2.09 -3.84 1.03
N ALA A 58 1.39 -3.67 -0.09
CA ALA A 58 1.43 -4.60 -1.22
C ALA A 58 2.75 -4.52 -2.01
N GLY A 59 3.72 -3.72 -1.58
CA GLY A 59 5.06 -3.61 -2.14
C GLY A 59 5.18 -2.72 -3.38
N HIS A 60 4.23 -1.82 -3.62
CA HIS A 60 4.31 -0.84 -4.70
C HIS A 60 5.00 0.44 -4.20
N ARG A 61 5.54 1.22 -5.11
CA ARG A 61 6.06 2.57 -4.86
C ARG A 61 5.37 3.59 -5.76
N PRO A 62 5.43 4.89 -5.47
CA PRO A 62 4.90 5.93 -6.35
C PRO A 62 5.47 5.82 -7.77
N CYS A 63 4.61 6.05 -8.76
CA CYS A 63 5.00 6.06 -10.17
C CYS A 63 5.86 7.28 -10.47
N ALA A 64 7.05 7.07 -11.07
CA ALA A 64 7.95 8.16 -11.44
C ALA A 64 7.40 9.06 -12.56
N TYR A 65 6.33 8.67 -13.23
CA TYR A 65 5.71 9.42 -14.31
C TYR A 65 4.49 10.22 -13.85
N CYS A 66 3.40 9.54 -13.46
CA CYS A 66 2.15 10.23 -13.13
C CYS A 66 2.08 10.73 -11.67
N ARG A 67 3.04 10.33 -10.82
CA ARG A 67 3.19 10.75 -9.43
C ARG A 67 4.62 11.22 -9.16
N ARG A 68 5.09 12.12 -10.02
CA ARG A 68 6.50 12.54 -10.02
C ARG A 68 6.94 13.16 -8.70
N ALA A 69 6.13 14.02 -8.10
CA ALA A 69 6.45 14.67 -6.82
C ALA A 69 6.55 13.64 -5.69
N ASP A 70 5.57 12.74 -5.57
CA ASP A 70 5.56 11.68 -4.56
C ASP A 70 6.73 10.73 -4.75
N PHE A 71 7.04 10.36 -6.00
CA PHE A 71 8.21 9.54 -6.31
C PHE A 71 9.52 10.18 -5.84
N LEU A 72 9.72 11.48 -6.09
CA LEU A 72 10.92 12.19 -5.67
C LEU A 72 10.99 12.31 -4.15
N SER A 73 9.87 12.58 -3.48
CA SER A 73 9.76 12.60 -2.01
C SER A 73 10.08 11.24 -1.40
N TYR A 74 9.52 10.17 -1.97
CA TYR A 74 9.79 8.79 -1.55
C TYR A 74 11.27 8.40 -1.72
N ALA A 75 11.86 8.71 -2.88
CA ALA A 75 13.27 8.44 -3.16
C ALA A 75 14.22 9.25 -2.25
N GLU A 76 13.84 10.48 -1.89
CA GLU A 76 14.61 11.31 -0.97
C GLU A 76 14.52 10.80 0.47
N ALA A 77 13.35 10.39 0.92
CA ALA A 77 13.17 9.73 2.21
C ALA A 77 13.97 8.41 2.29
N TRP A 78 13.96 7.64 1.21
CA TRP A 78 14.78 6.44 1.07
C TRP A 78 16.28 6.75 1.18
N ARG A 79 16.74 7.81 0.48
CA ARG A 79 18.13 8.26 0.56
C ARG A 79 18.53 8.56 2.02
N ARG A 80 17.69 9.35 2.73
CA ARG A 80 17.92 9.70 4.14
C ARG A 80 17.96 8.47 5.04
N ALA A 81 16.97 7.58 4.89
CA ALA A 81 16.88 6.36 5.68
C ALA A 81 18.10 5.44 5.51
N GLY A 82 18.65 5.38 4.30
CA GLY A 82 19.81 4.54 3.97
C GLY A 82 21.16 5.24 4.11
N GLY A 83 21.22 6.51 4.51
CA GLY A 83 22.47 7.28 4.56
C GLY A 83 23.18 7.40 3.20
N LEU A 84 22.42 7.35 2.09
CA LEU A 84 22.98 7.34 0.75
C LEU A 84 23.44 8.75 0.32
N ALA A 85 24.53 8.83 -0.42
CA ALA A 85 25.02 10.10 -0.98
C ALA A 85 24.03 10.71 -1.99
N GLN A 86 23.36 9.84 -2.77
CA GLN A 86 22.41 10.23 -3.81
C GLN A 86 21.11 9.44 -3.71
N ARG A 87 20.03 9.99 -4.28
CA ARG A 87 18.76 9.27 -4.39
C ARG A 87 18.94 8.01 -5.24
N PRO A 88 18.41 6.85 -4.77
CA PRO A 88 18.49 5.61 -5.53
C PRO A 88 17.69 5.73 -6.83
N ARG A 89 18.13 5.01 -7.84
CA ARG A 89 17.38 4.87 -9.09
C ARG A 89 16.11 4.03 -8.85
N ALA A 90 15.10 4.23 -9.67
CA ALA A 90 13.87 3.45 -9.60
C ALA A 90 14.11 1.93 -9.64
N SER A 91 15.03 1.48 -10.50
CA SER A 91 15.39 0.06 -10.63
C SER A 91 16.04 -0.52 -9.37
N GLU A 92 16.85 0.26 -8.67
CA GLU A 92 17.50 -0.15 -7.40
C GLU A 92 16.44 -0.31 -6.30
N MET A 93 15.52 0.65 -6.17
CA MET A 93 14.38 0.54 -5.26
C MET A 93 13.50 -0.67 -5.59
N ASP A 94 13.18 -0.89 -6.87
CA ASP A 94 12.36 -2.02 -7.31
C ASP A 94 13.01 -3.37 -7.00
N ALA A 95 14.33 -3.49 -7.20
CA ALA A 95 15.08 -4.71 -6.88
C ALA A 95 15.04 -5.00 -5.38
N ARG A 96 15.30 -3.98 -4.55
CA ARG A 96 15.27 -4.09 -3.09
C ARG A 96 13.87 -4.43 -2.58
N LEU A 97 12.85 -3.69 -3.01
CA LEU A 97 11.46 -3.97 -2.65
C LEU A 97 11.05 -5.37 -3.07
N HIS A 98 11.46 -5.84 -4.25
CA HIS A 98 11.11 -7.18 -4.70
C HIS A 98 11.71 -8.27 -3.80
N ALA A 99 12.95 -8.11 -3.36
CA ALA A 99 13.59 -9.02 -2.43
C ALA A 99 12.93 -9.01 -1.03
N GLU A 100 12.37 -7.88 -0.61
CA GLU A 100 11.74 -7.73 0.70
C GLU A 100 10.28 -8.21 0.75
N ARG A 101 9.52 -8.03 -0.33
CA ARG A 101 8.07 -8.28 -0.38
C ARG A 101 7.67 -9.67 -0.85
N VAL A 102 8.58 -10.40 -1.50
CA VAL A 102 8.28 -11.71 -2.10
C VAL A 102 9.21 -12.78 -1.57
N ASP A 103 8.62 -13.86 -1.09
CA ASP A 103 9.34 -15.09 -0.84
C ASP A 103 9.55 -15.83 -2.18
N PRO A 104 10.79 -16.10 -2.61
CA PRO A 104 11.07 -16.70 -3.92
C PRO A 104 10.60 -18.16 -4.05
N ARG A 105 10.47 -18.87 -2.93
CA ARG A 105 10.06 -20.28 -2.91
C ARG A 105 8.54 -20.41 -2.94
N THR A 106 7.86 -19.71 -2.05
CA THR A 106 6.40 -19.79 -1.90
C THR A 106 5.66 -18.83 -2.81
N ARG A 107 6.36 -17.81 -3.36
CA ARG A 107 5.81 -16.71 -4.13
C ARG A 107 4.76 -15.88 -3.37
N ARG A 108 4.74 -15.99 -2.05
CA ARG A 108 3.86 -15.23 -1.16
C ARG A 108 4.52 -13.94 -0.70
N GLN A 109 3.71 -13.04 -0.15
CA GLN A 109 4.21 -11.85 0.51
C GLN A 109 5.08 -12.26 1.70
N ARG A 110 6.22 -11.59 1.86
CA ARG A 110 7.03 -11.67 3.08
C ARG A 110 6.48 -10.72 4.10
N THR A 111 6.27 -11.22 5.29
CA THR A 111 5.89 -10.45 6.48
C THR A 111 6.91 -10.71 7.58
N ARG A 112 6.94 -9.87 8.60
CA ARG A 112 7.92 -9.97 9.69
C ARG A 112 7.27 -9.54 11.01
N PRO A 113 7.58 -10.20 12.13
CA PRO A 113 7.19 -9.69 13.43
C PRO A 113 7.97 -8.41 13.74
N ALA A 114 7.29 -7.41 14.31
CA ALA A 114 7.89 -6.18 14.79
C ALA A 114 7.09 -5.63 15.99
N PRO A 115 7.77 -5.02 16.99
CA PRO A 115 7.09 -4.31 18.05
C PRO A 115 6.30 -3.12 17.45
N ALA A 116 4.99 -3.07 17.66
CA ALA A 116 4.14 -2.04 17.08
C ALA A 116 4.56 -0.62 17.51
N SER A 117 5.06 -0.47 18.75
CA SER A 117 5.53 0.80 19.29
C SER A 117 6.80 1.36 18.62
N GLN A 118 7.50 0.56 17.80
CA GLN A 118 8.69 0.98 17.08
C GLN A 118 8.40 1.29 15.59
N LEU A 119 7.17 1.10 15.17
CA LEU A 119 6.77 1.32 13.79
C LEU A 119 6.25 2.76 13.60
N PRO A 120 6.56 3.41 12.48
CA PRO A 120 6.01 4.72 12.17
C PRO A 120 4.54 4.62 11.76
N ASP A 121 3.80 5.69 11.96
CA ASP A 121 2.45 5.84 11.41
C ASP A 121 2.47 5.78 9.88
N GLY A 122 1.40 5.24 9.29
CA GLY A 122 1.29 5.06 7.84
C GLY A 122 1.74 3.69 7.34
N VAL A 123 2.18 2.78 8.21
CA VAL A 123 2.45 1.39 7.83
C VAL A 123 1.24 0.49 8.06
N MET A 124 1.14 -0.57 7.27
CA MET A 124 0.12 -1.60 7.45
C MET A 124 0.69 -2.75 8.26
N ILE A 125 -0.08 -3.18 9.26
CA ILE A 125 0.25 -4.29 10.15
C ILE A 125 -0.92 -5.26 10.27
N ARG A 126 -0.66 -6.45 10.83
CA ARG A 126 -1.68 -7.37 11.31
C ARG A 126 -1.41 -7.70 12.78
N HIS A 127 -2.42 -7.53 13.62
CA HIS A 127 -2.38 -7.88 15.04
C HIS A 127 -3.69 -8.52 15.46
N GLY A 128 -3.66 -9.62 16.22
CA GLY A 128 -4.87 -10.33 16.67
C GLY A 128 -5.78 -10.78 15.52
N GLY A 129 -5.22 -11.10 14.34
CA GLY A 129 -6.00 -11.47 13.16
C GLY A 129 -6.56 -10.28 12.37
N VAL A 130 -6.49 -9.05 12.90
CA VAL A 130 -6.97 -7.83 12.26
C VAL A 130 -5.84 -7.19 11.45
N THR A 131 -6.09 -6.94 10.15
CA THR A 131 -5.21 -6.16 9.29
C THR A 131 -5.65 -4.70 9.33
N GLY A 132 -4.71 -3.76 9.46
CA GLY A 132 -5.04 -2.34 9.53
C GLY A 132 -3.85 -1.43 9.34
N LEU A 133 -4.16 -0.13 9.33
CA LEU A 133 -3.19 0.96 9.32
C LEU A 133 -2.77 1.27 10.76
N LEU A 134 -1.48 1.48 10.97
CA LEU A 134 -0.97 2.05 12.21
C LEU A 134 -1.01 3.58 12.09
N ALA A 135 -1.73 4.22 13.00
CA ALA A 135 -1.83 5.68 13.10
C ALA A 135 -1.98 6.08 14.58
N ASP A 136 -1.19 7.04 15.02
CA ASP A 136 -1.14 7.54 16.41
C ASP A 136 -1.03 6.38 17.46
N GLY A 137 -0.20 5.38 17.14
CA GLY A 137 -0.01 4.20 17.98
C GLY A 137 -1.23 3.28 18.09
N ARG A 138 -2.25 3.46 17.26
CA ARG A 138 -3.51 2.71 17.23
C ARG A 138 -3.65 1.94 15.92
N LEU A 139 -4.34 0.81 15.96
CA LEU A 139 -4.67 0.03 14.77
C LEU A 139 -6.03 0.48 14.24
N LEU A 140 -6.06 0.98 13.00
CA LEU A 140 -7.28 1.26 12.26
C LEU A 140 -7.60 0.06 11.38
N PRO A 141 -8.63 -0.75 11.70
CA PRO A 141 -8.99 -1.93 10.91
C PRO A 141 -9.27 -1.58 9.46
N TRP A 142 -8.64 -2.29 8.54
CA TRP A 142 -8.80 -2.07 7.11
C TRP A 142 -9.97 -2.89 6.54
N SER A 143 -10.71 -2.26 5.64
CA SER A 143 -11.67 -2.92 4.75
C SER A 143 -11.60 -2.34 3.34
N PHE A 144 -12.31 -2.91 2.38
CA PHE A 144 -12.43 -2.33 1.04
C PHE A 144 -13.21 -1.00 1.02
N ALA A 145 -14.04 -0.75 2.01
CA ALA A 145 -14.82 0.49 2.15
C ALA A 145 -14.06 1.61 2.88
N GLY A 146 -12.96 1.29 3.53
CA GLY A 146 -12.18 2.25 4.32
C GLY A 146 -11.61 1.64 5.60
N TYR A 147 -11.11 2.51 6.46
CA TYR A 147 -10.64 2.16 7.80
C TYR A 147 -11.78 2.30 8.81
N GLY A 148 -11.84 1.34 9.73
CA GLY A 148 -12.77 1.35 10.85
C GLY A 148 -12.24 2.11 12.05
N ALA A 149 -13.02 2.10 13.14
CA ALA A 149 -12.70 2.79 14.38
C ALA A 149 -11.33 2.35 14.95
N PRO A 150 -10.49 3.31 15.41
CA PRO A 150 -9.18 3.03 15.94
C PRO A 150 -9.25 2.15 17.20
N ALA A 151 -8.48 1.06 17.24
CA ALA A 151 -8.34 0.18 18.38
C ALA A 151 -6.95 0.33 19.00
N GLY A 152 -6.89 0.41 20.32
CA GLY A 152 -5.62 0.44 21.06
C GLY A 152 -4.86 -0.88 20.90
N LEU A 153 -3.53 -0.78 20.82
CA LEU A 153 -2.65 -1.94 20.89
C LEU A 153 -2.13 -2.12 22.31
N PRO A 154 -2.06 -3.36 22.83
CA PRO A 154 -1.53 -3.59 24.16
C PRO A 154 -0.05 -3.20 24.26
N PRO A 155 0.44 -2.80 25.44
CA PRO A 155 1.87 -2.54 25.64
C PRO A 155 2.71 -3.75 25.22
N GLY A 156 3.78 -3.51 24.46
CA GLY A 156 4.64 -4.57 23.96
C GLY A 156 4.05 -5.42 22.83
N ALA A 157 2.94 -4.99 22.21
CA ALA A 157 2.32 -5.72 21.13
C ALA A 157 3.32 -6.03 20.00
N LEU A 158 3.46 -7.32 19.68
CA LEU A 158 4.12 -7.77 18.46
C LEU A 158 3.08 -7.82 17.35
N ALA A 159 3.34 -7.08 16.29
CA ALA A 159 2.51 -7.09 15.08
C ALA A 159 3.24 -7.76 13.93
N GLU A 160 2.50 -8.35 13.02
CA GLU A 160 3.03 -8.79 11.74
C GLU A 160 3.09 -7.60 10.79
N LEU A 161 4.30 -7.14 10.48
CA LEU A 161 4.53 -6.03 9.55
C LEU A 161 4.28 -6.48 8.11
N LEU A 162 3.36 -5.80 7.42
CA LEU A 162 2.98 -6.08 6.04
C LEU A 162 3.73 -5.16 5.05
N THR A 163 4.04 -3.93 5.48
CA THR A 163 4.79 -2.96 4.67
C THR A 163 6.26 -3.39 4.58
N PRO A 164 6.86 -3.44 3.37
CA PRO A 164 8.27 -3.80 3.22
C PRO A 164 9.21 -2.91 4.02
N PRO A 165 10.30 -3.45 4.60
CA PRO A 165 11.22 -2.70 5.46
C PRO A 165 11.76 -1.40 4.87
N ALA A 166 12.09 -1.40 3.58
CA ALA A 166 12.59 -0.18 2.93
C ALA A 166 11.50 0.92 2.82
N SER A 167 10.22 0.53 2.64
CA SER A 167 9.11 1.47 2.69
C SER A 167 8.88 1.99 4.11
N VAL A 168 8.98 1.12 5.13
CA VAL A 168 8.92 1.52 6.55
C VAL A 168 10.01 2.54 6.86
N ALA A 169 11.24 2.26 6.45
CA ALA A 169 12.36 3.17 6.66
C ALA A 169 12.16 4.53 5.96
N ALA A 170 11.61 4.54 4.75
CA ALA A 170 11.28 5.77 4.04
C ALA A 170 10.17 6.56 4.77
N ILE A 171 9.13 5.89 5.29
CA ILE A 171 8.07 6.54 6.10
C ILE A 171 8.68 7.12 7.38
N ALA A 172 9.49 6.37 8.11
CA ALA A 172 10.19 6.84 9.31
C ALA A 172 11.11 8.05 9.01
N ALA A 173 11.72 8.08 7.82
CA ALA A 173 12.53 9.20 7.34
C ALA A 173 11.71 10.37 6.76
N GLY A 174 10.40 10.38 6.95
CA GLY A 174 9.53 11.52 6.67
C GLY A 174 8.72 11.43 5.37
N TYR A 175 8.70 10.29 4.69
CA TYR A 175 7.70 10.10 3.64
C TYR A 175 6.31 9.99 4.25
N ARG A 176 5.33 10.67 3.68
CA ARG A 176 3.93 10.63 4.12
C ARG A 176 3.08 10.03 3.00
N PRO A 177 2.58 8.78 3.15
CA PRO A 177 1.68 8.19 2.17
C PRO A 177 0.35 8.93 2.14
N LEU A 178 -0.26 9.04 0.97
CA LEU A 178 -1.61 9.53 0.82
C LEU A 178 -2.59 8.50 1.38
N LEU A 179 -3.35 8.90 2.39
CA LEU A 179 -4.31 8.04 3.08
C LEU A 179 -5.73 8.28 2.58
N HIS A 180 -6.57 7.25 2.72
CA HIS A 180 -8.01 7.38 2.51
C HIS A 180 -8.61 8.30 3.58
N PRO A 181 -9.62 9.16 3.27
CA PRO A 181 -10.21 10.09 4.24
C PRO A 181 -10.66 9.44 5.56
N SER A 182 -11.14 8.20 5.53
CA SER A 182 -11.53 7.47 6.74
C SER A 182 -10.38 7.19 7.73
N ALA A 183 -9.11 7.38 7.32
CA ALA A 183 -7.97 7.25 8.22
C ALA A 183 -7.77 8.49 9.11
N THR A 184 -8.36 9.62 8.74
CA THR A 184 -8.20 10.92 9.41
C THR A 184 -9.50 11.44 10.04
N GLN A 185 -10.63 10.74 9.82
CA GLN A 185 -11.90 11.09 10.46
C GLN A 185 -11.90 10.49 11.87
N ASP A 186 -11.99 11.34 12.88
CA ASP A 186 -12.43 10.92 14.21
C ASP A 186 -13.74 10.16 14.05
N ALA A 187 -13.92 9.06 14.78
CA ALA A 187 -14.98 8.09 14.60
C ALA A 187 -16.41 8.59 14.94
N GLU A 188 -16.65 9.88 14.85
CA GLU A 188 -17.91 10.55 15.10
C GLU A 188 -18.56 11.03 13.79
N SER A 189 -19.07 10.16 12.96
CA SER A 189 -20.17 10.44 12.01
C SER A 189 -20.16 9.44 10.85
N ILE A 190 -20.55 8.21 11.10
CA ILE A 190 -21.21 7.41 10.07
C ILE A 190 -22.69 7.51 10.44
N PRO A 191 -23.53 8.30 9.73
CA PRO A 191 -24.96 8.18 9.93
C PRO A 191 -25.36 6.78 9.48
N ASP A 192 -26.01 6.07 10.39
CA ASP A 192 -26.69 4.81 10.11
C ASP A 192 -27.51 4.98 8.82
N ALA A 193 -27.20 4.17 7.82
CA ALA A 193 -28.01 4.10 6.61
C ALA A 193 -29.36 3.49 7.00
N GLU A 194 -30.23 4.39 7.40
CA GLU A 194 -31.59 4.15 7.80
C GLU A 194 -32.31 3.31 6.75
N GLN A 195 -32.75 2.16 7.18
CA GLN A 195 -33.61 1.21 6.52
C GLN A 195 -34.78 1.97 5.83
N ARG A 196 -34.70 2.19 4.55
CA ARG A 196 -35.89 2.53 3.76
C ARG A 196 -36.58 1.21 3.44
N GLY A 197 -37.54 0.85 4.29
CA GLY A 197 -38.50 -0.21 4.03
C GLY A 197 -39.30 0.09 2.76
N PRO A 198 -39.83 -0.92 2.06
CA PRO A 198 -40.66 -0.73 0.91
C PRO A 198 -42.00 -0.16 1.38
N GLY A 199 -42.26 1.10 1.01
CA GLY A 199 -43.57 1.70 1.15
C GLY A 199 -44.55 1.08 0.15
N THR A 200 -45.66 0.65 0.66
CA THR A 200 -46.87 0.13 0.01
C THR A 200 -47.34 0.97 -1.16
#